data_a0b817e0c88be64650d731c91410cc52
#
_entry.id   a0b817e0c88be64650d731c91410cc52
#
_cell.length_a   1.000
_cell.length_b   1.000
_cell.length_c   1.000
_cell.angle_alpha   90.00
_cell.angle_beta   90.00
_cell.angle_gamma   90.00
#
_symmetry.space_group_name_H-M   'P 1'
#
loop_
_entity.id
_entity.type
_entity.pdbx_description
1 polymer ?
#
loop_
_entity_poly.entity_id
_entity_poly.type
_entity_poly.pdbx_seq_one_letter_code
_entity_poly.pdbx_strand_id
1 'polypeptide(L)'
;MSEIKELRLEKKLTQQQVADLIGISLRSYKSYENDTDKEGTIKYAYILDRLKALNPIDEEHGIIDMEYIIGKCKEVFDEYPVHYCILFGSYAKGKANESSDLDFLISTDIKGLKFYGLVEKLRTTLHKRVDVLNLDQLKDNLELTNEILRDGIRIYG
;
A
#
# COMPACT_ATOMS: atom_id res chain seq x y z
N MET A 1 10.89 -11.33 26.90
CA MET A 1 10.52 -10.34 25.84
C MET A 1 9.10 -9.90 26.14
N SER A 2 8.82 -8.60 26.05
CA SER A 2 7.46 -8.11 26.31
C SER A 2 6.49 -8.50 25.19
N GLU A 3 5.21 -8.65 25.53
CA GLU A 3 4.15 -8.96 24.54
C GLU A 3 4.09 -7.89 23.42
N ILE A 4 4.29 -6.63 23.79
CA ILE A 4 4.37 -5.53 22.83
C ILE A 4 5.49 -5.77 21.81
N LYS A 5 6.67 -6.18 22.26
CA LYS A 5 7.81 -6.43 21.38
C LYS A 5 7.56 -7.63 20.46
N GLU A 6 7.03 -8.72 21.02
CA GLU A 6 6.70 -9.91 20.23
C GLU A 6 5.71 -9.57 19.10
N LEU A 7 4.63 -8.88 19.46
CA LEU A 7 3.58 -8.50 18.51
C LEU A 7 4.10 -7.53 17.44
N ARG A 8 4.96 -6.59 17.83
CA ARG A 8 5.59 -5.68 16.87
C ARG A 8 6.45 -6.44 15.85
N LEU A 9 7.27 -7.37 16.32
CA LEU A 9 8.14 -8.17 15.46
C LEU A 9 7.33 -9.10 14.55
N GLU A 10 6.25 -9.68 15.06
CA GLU A 10 5.32 -10.48 14.26
C GLU A 10 4.73 -9.66 13.12
N LYS A 11 4.36 -8.41 13.39
CA LYS A 11 3.84 -7.49 12.39
C LYS A 11 4.93 -6.85 11.50
N LYS A 12 6.19 -7.19 11.71
CA LYS A 12 7.36 -6.67 10.97
C LYS A 12 7.48 -5.15 11.01
N LEU A 13 7.09 -4.54 12.12
CA LEU A 13 7.16 -3.11 12.32
C LEU A 13 8.42 -2.70 13.10
N THR A 14 8.96 -1.53 12.77
CA THR A 14 10.00 -0.90 13.57
C THR A 14 9.39 -0.18 14.77
N GLN A 15 10.18 0.08 15.79
CA GLN A 15 9.74 0.87 16.96
C GLN A 15 9.24 2.26 16.55
N GLN A 16 9.92 2.90 15.60
CA GLN A 16 9.50 4.21 15.08
C GLN A 16 8.15 4.15 14.37
N GLN A 17 7.95 3.12 13.53
CA GLN A 17 6.68 2.94 12.83
C GLN A 17 5.52 2.76 13.80
N VAL A 18 5.69 1.95 14.84
CA VAL A 18 4.65 1.75 15.85
C VAL A 18 4.37 3.05 16.61
N ALA A 19 5.42 3.74 17.04
CA ALA A 19 5.26 5.02 17.75
C ALA A 19 4.47 6.04 16.92
N ASP A 20 4.80 6.17 15.64
CA ASP A 20 4.12 7.07 14.71
C ASP A 20 2.65 6.68 14.49
N LEU A 21 2.38 5.38 14.28
CA LEU A 21 1.03 4.87 14.04
C LEU A 21 0.12 5.00 15.27
N ILE A 22 0.67 4.83 16.46
CA ILE A 22 -0.09 4.95 17.72
C ILE A 22 -0.20 6.41 18.19
N GLY A 23 0.70 7.29 17.71
CA GLY A 23 0.69 8.71 18.06
C GLY A 23 1.40 9.03 19.38
N ILE A 24 2.44 8.28 19.71
CA ILE A 24 3.30 8.52 20.87
C ILE A 24 4.75 8.75 20.44
N SER A 25 5.57 9.32 21.33
CA SER A 25 7.00 9.50 21.04
C SER A 25 7.73 8.16 21.00
N LEU A 26 8.78 8.09 20.18
CA LEU A 26 9.65 6.89 20.13
C LEU A 26 10.24 6.57 21.49
N ARG A 27 10.64 7.59 22.25
CA ARG A 27 11.19 7.43 23.60
C ARG A 27 10.17 6.77 24.55
N SER A 28 8.93 7.23 24.49
CA SER A 28 7.84 6.65 25.28
C SER A 28 7.59 5.20 24.89
N TYR A 29 7.49 4.92 23.59
CA TYR A 29 7.28 3.55 23.10
C TYR A 29 8.39 2.61 23.55
N LYS A 30 9.66 2.99 23.36
CA LYS A 30 10.83 2.19 23.80
C LYS A 30 10.78 1.89 25.30
N SER A 31 10.39 2.88 26.10
CA SER A 31 10.26 2.71 27.55
C SER A 31 9.25 1.64 27.91
N TYR A 32 8.08 1.63 27.26
CA TYR A 32 7.05 0.61 27.50
C TYR A 32 7.42 -0.77 26.94
N GLU A 33 8.11 -0.84 25.81
CA GLU A 33 8.55 -2.11 25.24
C GLU A 33 9.65 -2.79 26.07
N ASN A 34 10.57 -2.01 26.67
CA ASN A 34 11.76 -2.53 27.31
C ASN A 34 11.67 -2.64 28.85
N ASP A 35 10.69 -1.99 29.48
CA ASP A 35 10.56 -1.95 30.93
C ASP A 35 9.43 -2.87 31.39
N THR A 36 9.79 -4.00 31.99
CA THR A 36 8.83 -5.01 32.48
C THR A 36 7.94 -4.48 33.61
N ASP A 37 8.40 -3.49 34.37
CA ASP A 37 7.60 -2.90 35.46
C ASP A 37 6.36 -2.13 34.94
N LYS A 38 6.33 -1.83 33.65
CA LYS A 38 5.23 -1.10 33.02
C LYS A 38 4.14 -2.01 32.44
N GLU A 39 4.33 -3.31 32.40
CA GLU A 39 3.40 -4.26 31.77
C GLU A 39 1.98 -4.23 32.36
N GLY A 40 1.84 -3.93 33.63
CA GLY A 40 0.52 -3.84 34.29
C GLY A 40 -0.15 -2.47 34.25
N THR A 41 0.42 -1.50 33.54
CA THR A 41 -0.13 -0.14 33.49
C THR A 41 -1.25 0.01 32.46
N ILE A 42 -2.12 0.99 32.69
CA ILE A 42 -3.20 1.34 31.73
C ILE A 42 -2.62 1.75 30.37
N LYS A 43 -1.50 2.48 30.39
CA LYS A 43 -0.87 2.94 29.14
C LYS A 43 -0.27 1.76 28.37
N TYR A 44 0.30 0.77 29.05
CA TYR A 44 0.77 -0.46 28.41
C TYR A 44 -0.40 -1.19 27.73
N ALA A 45 -1.50 -1.35 28.43
CA ALA A 45 -2.72 -1.98 27.89
C ALA A 45 -3.25 -1.21 26.66
N TYR A 46 -3.20 0.11 26.71
CA TYR A 46 -3.58 0.96 25.57
C TYR A 46 -2.67 0.72 24.35
N ILE A 47 -1.36 0.71 24.55
CA ILE A 47 -0.39 0.46 23.49
C ILE A 47 -0.61 -0.95 22.89
N LEU A 48 -0.79 -1.95 23.74
CA LEU A 48 -1.02 -3.32 23.31
C LEU A 48 -2.30 -3.45 22.48
N ASP A 49 -3.38 -2.84 22.93
CA ASP A 49 -4.68 -2.82 22.23
C ASP A 49 -4.56 -2.15 20.85
N ARG A 50 -3.91 -1.00 20.79
CA ARG A 50 -3.67 -0.28 19.54
C ARG A 50 -2.79 -1.10 18.59
N LEU A 51 -1.76 -1.75 19.12
CA LEU A 51 -0.85 -2.57 18.32
C LEU A 51 -1.55 -3.81 17.77
N LYS A 52 -2.43 -4.45 18.53
CA LYS A 52 -3.26 -5.56 18.06
C LYS A 52 -4.19 -5.16 16.92
N ALA A 53 -4.71 -3.93 16.96
CA ALA A 53 -5.58 -3.39 15.92
C ALA A 53 -4.82 -2.95 14.66
N LEU A 54 -3.50 -2.80 14.70
CA LEU A 54 -2.72 -2.43 13.53
C LEU A 54 -2.64 -3.60 12.55
N ASN A 55 -3.11 -3.33 11.33
CA ASN A 55 -2.95 -4.25 10.20
C ASN A 55 -2.07 -3.54 9.17
N PRO A 56 -0.74 -3.72 9.25
CA PRO A 56 0.15 -3.04 8.32
C PRO A 56 -0.12 -3.53 6.89
N ILE A 57 -0.19 -2.58 5.98
CA ILE A 57 -0.31 -2.87 4.55
C ILE A 57 1.09 -2.74 3.95
N ASP A 58 1.59 -3.82 3.39
CA ASP A 58 2.83 -3.87 2.63
C ASP A 58 2.68 -4.81 1.43
N GLU A 59 3.75 -5.09 0.72
CA GLU A 59 3.71 -5.91 -0.49
C GLU A 59 3.21 -7.34 -0.23
N GLU A 60 3.37 -7.86 0.98
CA GLU A 60 2.99 -9.23 1.36
C GLU A 60 1.78 -9.29 2.30
N HIS A 61 1.32 -8.16 2.84
CA HIS A 61 0.28 -8.10 3.86
C HIS A 61 -0.77 -7.05 3.55
N GLY A 62 -2.01 -7.43 3.83
CA GLY A 62 -3.16 -6.55 3.70
C GLY A 62 -3.65 -6.41 2.27
N ILE A 63 -4.95 -6.21 2.14
CA ILE A 63 -5.61 -5.93 0.86
C ILE A 63 -6.14 -4.50 0.97
N ILE A 64 -5.83 -3.66 -0.03
CA ILE A 64 -6.35 -2.29 -0.07
C ILE A 64 -7.66 -2.25 -0.83
N ASP A 65 -8.58 -1.38 -0.40
CA ASP A 65 -9.87 -1.25 -1.05
C ASP A 65 -9.84 -0.31 -2.26
N MET A 66 -10.91 -0.34 -3.05
CA MET A 66 -11.00 0.44 -4.27
C MET A 66 -10.99 1.95 -4.00
N GLU A 67 -11.66 2.42 -2.96
CA GLU A 67 -11.68 3.84 -2.61
C GLU A 67 -10.30 4.35 -2.24
N TYR A 68 -9.54 3.56 -1.51
CA TYR A 68 -8.15 3.88 -1.15
C TYR A 68 -7.28 3.96 -2.41
N ILE A 69 -7.39 2.97 -3.31
CA ILE A 69 -6.65 2.94 -4.58
C ILE A 69 -6.96 4.19 -5.41
N ILE A 70 -8.23 4.51 -5.60
CA ILE A 70 -8.65 5.67 -6.39
C ILE A 70 -8.13 6.97 -5.79
N GLY A 71 -8.28 7.15 -4.49
CA GLY A 71 -7.85 8.36 -3.78
C GLY A 71 -6.33 8.57 -3.86
N LYS A 72 -5.56 7.53 -3.62
CA LYS A 72 -4.10 7.60 -3.67
C LYS A 72 -3.57 7.76 -5.09
N CYS A 73 -4.15 7.08 -6.06
CA CYS A 73 -3.79 7.25 -7.47
C CYS A 73 -4.09 8.69 -7.95
N LYS A 74 -5.21 9.26 -7.52
CA LYS A 74 -5.53 10.65 -7.85
C LYS A 74 -4.46 11.62 -7.34
N GLU A 75 -4.00 11.45 -6.11
CA GLU A 75 -2.92 12.28 -5.53
C GLU A 75 -1.65 12.21 -6.39
N VAL A 76 -1.28 11.03 -6.86
CA VAL A 76 -0.11 10.83 -7.71
C VAL A 76 -0.33 11.41 -9.11
N PHE A 77 -1.43 11.08 -9.75
CA PHE A 77 -1.69 11.46 -11.14
C PHE A 77 -1.97 12.97 -11.30
N ASP A 78 -2.39 13.65 -10.26
CA ASP A 78 -2.52 15.11 -10.30
C ASP A 78 -1.16 15.82 -10.42
N GLU A 79 -0.06 15.14 -10.09
CA GLU A 79 1.32 15.65 -10.21
C GLU A 79 1.99 15.28 -11.55
N TYR A 80 1.36 14.44 -12.36
CA TYR A 80 1.91 13.92 -13.61
C TYR A 80 0.91 14.10 -14.76
N PRO A 81 1.38 14.31 -16.00
CA PRO A 81 0.49 14.43 -17.17
C PRO A 81 -0.06 13.05 -17.59
N VAL A 82 -1.00 12.54 -16.83
CA VAL A 82 -1.70 11.27 -17.11
C VAL A 82 -3.09 11.58 -17.68
N HIS A 83 -3.42 10.99 -18.82
CA HIS A 83 -4.71 11.18 -19.45
C HIS A 83 -5.80 10.35 -18.79
N TYR A 84 -5.53 9.06 -18.56
CA TYR A 84 -6.41 8.17 -17.82
C TYR A 84 -5.63 6.96 -17.28
N CYS A 85 -6.23 6.29 -16.31
CA CYS A 85 -5.70 5.05 -15.75
C CYS A 85 -6.82 4.02 -15.58
N ILE A 86 -6.54 2.80 -15.99
CA ILE A 86 -7.43 1.65 -15.82
C ILE A 86 -6.74 0.63 -14.91
N LEU A 87 -7.43 0.25 -13.83
CA LEU A 87 -7.02 -0.87 -13.00
C LEU A 87 -7.54 -2.17 -13.61
N PHE A 88 -6.66 -3.16 -13.73
CA PHE A 88 -7.03 -4.49 -14.22
C PHE A 88 -6.42 -5.58 -13.34
N GLY A 89 -6.49 -6.84 -13.76
CA GLY A 89 -5.95 -7.94 -12.99
C GLY A 89 -6.80 -8.32 -11.77
N SER A 90 -6.16 -8.92 -10.76
CA SER A 90 -6.86 -9.50 -9.61
C SER A 90 -7.65 -8.48 -8.79
N TYR A 91 -7.13 -7.29 -8.60
CA TYR A 91 -7.85 -6.24 -7.88
C TYR A 91 -9.13 -5.79 -8.60
N ALA A 92 -9.08 -5.66 -9.92
CA ALA A 92 -10.25 -5.30 -10.70
C ALA A 92 -11.33 -6.39 -10.69
N LYS A 93 -10.91 -7.66 -10.63
CA LYS A 93 -11.80 -8.82 -10.61
C LYS A 93 -12.37 -9.14 -9.22
N GLY A 94 -11.95 -8.44 -8.18
CA GLY A 94 -12.33 -8.75 -6.80
C GLY A 94 -11.71 -10.05 -6.27
N LYS A 95 -10.58 -10.49 -6.84
CA LYS A 95 -9.89 -11.74 -6.49
C LYS A 95 -8.51 -11.50 -5.88
N ALA A 96 -8.20 -10.27 -5.48
CA ALA A 96 -6.92 -9.94 -4.88
C ALA A 96 -6.73 -10.65 -3.53
N ASN A 97 -5.49 -11.04 -3.25
CA ASN A 97 -5.05 -11.51 -1.95
C ASN A 97 -3.97 -10.57 -1.40
N GLU A 98 -3.44 -10.86 -0.21
CA GLU A 98 -2.47 -9.99 0.45
C GLU A 98 -1.17 -9.76 -0.32
N SER A 99 -0.75 -10.71 -1.15
CA SER A 99 0.45 -10.61 -1.99
C SER A 99 0.17 -10.20 -3.44
N SER A 100 -1.08 -9.89 -3.78
CA SER A 100 -1.43 -9.48 -5.15
C SER A 100 -0.82 -8.14 -5.51
N ASP A 101 -0.32 -8.05 -6.75
CA ASP A 101 0.15 -6.79 -7.32
C ASP A 101 -1.03 -5.95 -7.82
N LEU A 102 -0.80 -4.66 -7.98
CA LEU A 102 -1.73 -3.75 -8.63
C LEU A 102 -1.33 -3.61 -10.10
N ASP A 103 -2.24 -3.92 -10.99
CA ASP A 103 -2.02 -3.85 -12.43
C ASP A 103 -2.72 -2.63 -13.00
N PHE A 104 -1.95 -1.70 -13.55
CA PHE A 104 -2.44 -0.45 -14.13
C PHE A 104 -2.10 -0.33 -15.61
N LEU A 105 -3.08 0.10 -16.38
CA LEU A 105 -2.86 0.63 -17.72
C LEU A 105 -2.94 2.15 -17.64
N ILE A 106 -1.85 2.82 -17.99
CA ILE A 106 -1.78 4.29 -17.93
C ILE A 106 -1.60 4.85 -19.34
N SER A 107 -2.45 5.80 -19.70
CA SER A 107 -2.26 6.61 -20.91
C SER A 107 -1.56 7.90 -20.53
N THR A 108 -0.32 8.08 -21.00
CA THR A 108 0.51 9.25 -20.72
C THR A 108 1.52 9.48 -21.84
N ASP A 109 1.96 10.71 -21.98
CA ASP A 109 3.05 11.08 -22.88
C ASP A 109 4.43 10.99 -22.20
N ILE A 110 4.48 10.71 -20.90
CA ILE A 110 5.73 10.53 -20.15
C ILE A 110 6.45 9.28 -20.62
N LYS A 111 7.77 9.42 -20.84
CA LYS A 111 8.65 8.29 -21.24
C LYS A 111 9.95 8.33 -20.44
N GLY A 112 10.65 7.18 -20.44
CA GLY A 112 11.97 7.06 -19.84
C GLY A 112 11.97 7.18 -18.32
N LEU A 113 12.93 7.92 -17.77
CA LEU A 113 13.13 8.04 -16.33
C LEU A 113 11.93 8.64 -15.60
N LYS A 114 11.20 9.56 -16.23
CA LYS A 114 9.99 10.16 -15.65
C LYS A 114 8.88 9.12 -15.47
N PHE A 115 8.76 8.19 -16.42
CA PHE A 115 7.81 7.09 -16.32
C PHE A 115 8.16 6.15 -15.15
N TYR A 116 9.42 5.80 -14.99
CA TYR A 116 9.88 5.03 -13.84
C TYR A 116 9.64 5.77 -12.52
N GLY A 117 9.81 7.08 -12.49
CA GLY A 117 9.47 7.91 -11.35
C GLY A 117 8.00 7.84 -10.97
N LEU A 118 7.11 7.87 -11.96
CA LEU A 118 5.67 7.68 -11.75
C LEU A 118 5.36 6.31 -11.15
N VAL A 119 5.92 5.26 -11.71
CA VAL A 119 5.74 3.87 -11.22
C VAL A 119 6.20 3.74 -9.76
N GLU A 120 7.37 4.26 -9.44
CA GLU A 120 7.93 4.22 -8.09
C GLU A 120 7.09 5.04 -7.11
N LYS A 121 6.56 6.18 -7.55
CA LYS A 121 5.67 6.99 -6.73
C LYS A 121 4.36 6.26 -6.41
N LEU A 122 3.80 5.54 -7.37
CA LEU A 122 2.64 4.69 -7.15
C LEU A 122 2.94 3.57 -6.14
N ARG A 123 4.05 2.87 -6.33
CA ARG A 123 4.46 1.78 -5.44
C ARG A 123 4.63 2.25 -4.00
N THR A 124 5.33 3.34 -3.78
CA THR A 124 5.57 3.88 -2.43
C THR A 124 4.31 4.45 -1.80
N THR A 125 3.43 5.06 -2.58
CA THR A 125 2.17 5.65 -2.11
C THR A 125 1.15 4.57 -1.73
N LEU A 126 1.06 3.50 -2.52
CA LEU A 126 0.09 2.41 -2.32
C LEU A 126 0.61 1.29 -1.41
N HIS A 127 1.91 1.27 -1.13
CA HIS A 127 2.57 0.20 -0.35
C HIS A 127 2.38 -1.20 -0.94
N LYS A 128 2.19 -1.28 -2.25
CA LYS A 128 2.04 -2.53 -3.01
C LYS A 128 2.96 -2.52 -4.22
N ARG A 129 3.36 -3.71 -4.66
CA ARG A 129 3.99 -3.83 -5.98
C ARG A 129 2.99 -3.39 -7.03
N VAL A 130 3.45 -2.61 -7.98
CA VAL A 130 2.64 -2.14 -9.10
C VAL A 130 3.26 -2.61 -10.41
N ASP A 131 2.41 -3.07 -11.31
CA ASP A 131 2.75 -3.44 -12.67
C ASP A 131 2.05 -2.44 -13.59
N VAL A 132 2.83 -1.61 -14.27
CA VAL A 132 2.29 -0.50 -15.04
C VAL A 132 2.59 -0.70 -16.52
N LEU A 133 1.53 -0.75 -17.31
CA LEU A 133 1.62 -0.76 -18.77
C LEU A 133 1.24 0.60 -19.33
N ASN A 134 2.01 1.08 -20.29
CA ASN A 134 1.59 2.18 -21.14
C ASN A 134 0.71 1.62 -22.27
N LEU A 135 -0.19 2.45 -22.79
CA LEU A 135 -1.11 2.05 -23.86
C LEU A 135 -0.40 1.42 -25.06
N ASP A 136 0.78 1.92 -25.41
CA ASP A 136 1.59 1.39 -26.53
C ASP A 136 1.98 -0.09 -26.34
N GLN A 137 2.08 -0.56 -25.10
CA GLN A 137 2.45 -1.94 -24.77
C GLN A 137 1.32 -2.96 -24.99
N LEU A 138 0.10 -2.47 -25.21
CA LEU A 138 -1.03 -3.34 -25.60
C LEU A 138 -1.05 -3.69 -27.07
N LYS A 139 -0.27 -3.01 -27.86
CA LYS A 139 -0.15 -3.26 -29.31
C LYS A 139 0.27 -4.71 -29.52
N ASP A 140 -0.29 -5.50 -30.25
CA ASP A 140 0.02 -6.92 -30.47
C ASP A 140 -0.26 -7.88 -29.29
N ASN A 141 -0.96 -7.42 -28.25
CA ASN A 141 -1.41 -8.29 -27.16
C ASN A 141 -2.94 -8.25 -27.04
N LEU A 142 -3.60 -8.98 -27.92
CA LEU A 142 -5.07 -9.00 -28.00
C LEU A 142 -5.70 -9.64 -26.77
N GLU A 143 -5.09 -10.66 -26.20
CA GLU A 143 -5.59 -11.36 -25.01
C GLU A 143 -5.66 -10.41 -23.80
N LEU A 144 -4.58 -9.68 -23.54
CA LEU A 144 -4.52 -8.71 -22.45
C LEU A 144 -5.48 -7.54 -22.70
N THR A 145 -5.55 -7.05 -23.93
CA THR A 145 -6.49 -6.00 -24.31
C THR A 145 -7.94 -6.43 -24.04
N ASN A 146 -8.28 -7.65 -24.39
CA ASN A 146 -9.61 -8.20 -24.15
C ASN A 146 -9.92 -8.33 -22.64
N GLU A 147 -8.94 -8.76 -21.84
CA GLU A 147 -9.08 -8.80 -20.39
C GLU A 147 -9.37 -7.42 -19.79
N ILE A 148 -8.62 -6.43 -20.22
CA ILE A 148 -8.79 -5.04 -19.75
C ILE A 148 -10.15 -4.49 -20.15
N LEU A 149 -10.60 -4.72 -21.38
CA LEU A 149 -11.92 -4.28 -21.84
C LEU A 149 -13.07 -4.96 -21.11
N ARG A 150 -12.89 -6.20 -20.72
CA ARG A 150 -13.92 -6.99 -20.01
C ARG A 150 -14.00 -6.64 -18.52
N ASP A 151 -12.87 -6.60 -17.84
CA ASP A 151 -12.77 -6.54 -16.38
C ASP A 151 -12.15 -5.25 -15.84
N GLY A 152 -11.54 -4.43 -16.68
CA GLY A 152 -10.85 -3.22 -16.26
C GLY A 152 -11.78 -2.17 -15.68
N ILE A 153 -11.28 -1.42 -14.70
CA ILE A 153 -12.01 -0.35 -14.02
C ILE A 153 -11.25 0.95 -14.24
N ARG A 154 -11.92 1.93 -14.86
CA ARG A 154 -11.32 3.26 -15.01
C ARG A 154 -11.32 3.98 -13.67
N ILE A 155 -10.12 4.27 -13.14
CA ILE A 155 -9.94 4.88 -11.82
C ILE A 155 -9.51 6.34 -11.87
N TYR A 156 -9.11 6.85 -13.04
CA TYR A 156 -8.67 8.23 -13.24
C TYR A 156 -8.92 8.69 -14.68
N GLY A 157 -9.28 9.97 -14.81
CA GLY A 157 -9.49 10.58 -16.13
C GLY A 157 -10.87 10.54 -16.74
#